data_ede7a7e7afa81a8d92d11c46b81361f9
#
_entry.id   ede7a7e7afa81a8d92d11c46b81361f9
#
_cell.length_a   1.000
_cell.length_b   1.000
_cell.length_c   1.000
_cell.angle_alpha   90.00
_cell.angle_beta   90.00
_cell.angle_gamma   90.00
#
_symmetry.space_group_name_H-M   'P 1'
#
loop_
_entity.id
_entity.type
_entity.pdbx_description
1 polymer ?
#
loop_
_entity_poly.entity_id
_entity_poly.type
_entity_poly.pdbx_seq_one_letter_code
_entity_poly.pdbx_strand_id
1 'polypeptide(L)'
;MNYNIKEVAERLHGLRIDLDLSIDEFCSKTGISIEDYELIEKGEKDFSITFLYKCAEIFNVELIELLTGTAPKLSTYSIVRKDQGLPIERRERFAYQHLAYLFKDKKIEPLIVNAPFDKDAQDKPISLSVHDGQEFDFVLKGSLKFVIGGHTEVLNEGDAVYYNSTTPHGMIAIDGDCEFMAVLIKK
;
A
#
# COMPACT_ATOMS: atom_id res chain seq x y z
N MET A 1 -6.13 -27.44 -4.94
CA MET A 1 -6.55 -26.31 -4.10
C MET A 1 -8.06 -26.36 -4.01
N ASN A 2 -8.61 -26.49 -2.81
CA ASN A 2 -10.05 -26.31 -2.62
C ASN A 2 -10.27 -24.82 -2.35
N TYR A 3 -10.85 -24.10 -3.30
CA TYR A 3 -11.34 -22.74 -3.06
C TYR A 3 -12.79 -22.83 -2.55
N ASN A 4 -13.15 -21.90 -1.69
CA ASN A 4 -14.51 -21.80 -1.17
C ASN A 4 -15.30 -20.84 -2.08
N ILE A 5 -16.29 -21.39 -2.80
CA ILE A 5 -17.13 -20.62 -3.74
C ILE A 5 -17.75 -19.39 -3.07
N LYS A 6 -18.21 -19.50 -1.81
CA LYS A 6 -18.82 -18.40 -1.08
C LYS A 6 -17.82 -17.26 -0.80
N GLU A 7 -16.60 -17.60 -0.40
CA GLU A 7 -15.57 -16.58 -0.15
C GLU A 7 -15.14 -15.85 -1.43
N VAL A 8 -15.11 -16.55 -2.58
CA VAL A 8 -14.85 -15.91 -3.88
C VAL A 8 -16.03 -15.03 -4.27
N ALA A 9 -17.27 -15.49 -4.08
CA ALA A 9 -18.48 -14.71 -4.33
C ALA A 9 -18.52 -13.41 -3.52
N GLU A 10 -18.21 -13.48 -2.22
CA GLU A 10 -18.11 -12.31 -1.34
C GLU A 10 -17.05 -11.31 -1.83
N ARG A 11 -15.89 -11.81 -2.31
CA ARG A 11 -14.83 -10.94 -2.89
C ARG A 11 -15.28 -10.27 -4.19
N LEU A 12 -15.94 -11.02 -5.09
CA LEU A 12 -16.47 -10.46 -6.33
C LEU A 12 -17.50 -9.36 -6.05
N HIS A 13 -18.40 -9.61 -5.10
CA HIS A 13 -19.38 -8.63 -4.66
C HIS A 13 -18.70 -7.37 -4.09
N GLY A 14 -17.77 -7.53 -3.15
CA GLY A 14 -17.04 -6.40 -2.54
C GLY A 14 -16.31 -5.54 -3.59
N LEU A 15 -15.54 -6.18 -4.47
CA LEU A 15 -14.79 -5.47 -5.52
C LEU A 15 -15.72 -4.75 -6.52
N ARG A 16 -16.89 -5.33 -6.85
CA ARG A 16 -17.86 -4.66 -7.69
C ARG A 16 -18.43 -3.40 -7.02
N ILE A 17 -18.75 -3.48 -5.74
CA ILE A 17 -19.24 -2.33 -4.97
C ILE A 17 -18.15 -1.26 -4.83
N ASP A 18 -16.90 -1.65 -4.55
CA ASP A 18 -15.77 -0.71 -4.42
C ASP A 18 -15.49 0.08 -5.71
N LEU A 19 -15.85 -0.47 -6.88
CA LEU A 19 -15.78 0.21 -8.17
C LEU A 19 -17.08 0.92 -8.57
N ASP A 20 -18.07 1.02 -7.68
CA ASP A 20 -19.41 1.61 -7.94
C ASP A 20 -20.10 1.01 -9.18
N LEU A 21 -19.85 -0.26 -9.52
CA LEU A 21 -20.44 -0.93 -10.66
C LEU A 21 -21.81 -1.54 -10.28
N SER A 22 -22.86 -1.18 -11.02
CA SER A 22 -24.15 -1.88 -10.96
C SER A 22 -24.03 -3.32 -11.49
N ILE A 23 -24.98 -4.19 -11.14
CA ILE A 23 -25.04 -5.57 -11.66
C ILE A 23 -25.13 -5.54 -13.19
N ASP A 24 -25.96 -4.67 -13.76
CA ASP A 24 -26.15 -4.56 -15.21
C ASP A 24 -24.85 -4.17 -15.93
N GLU A 25 -24.13 -3.19 -15.42
CA GLU A 25 -22.83 -2.76 -15.97
C GLU A 25 -21.78 -3.85 -15.89
N PHE A 26 -21.70 -4.53 -14.74
CA PHE A 26 -20.77 -5.62 -14.54
C PHE A 26 -21.07 -6.81 -15.45
N CYS A 27 -22.33 -7.20 -15.56
CA CYS A 27 -22.77 -8.27 -16.45
C CYS A 27 -22.52 -7.94 -17.92
N SER A 28 -22.74 -6.69 -18.33
CA SER A 28 -22.42 -6.21 -19.68
C SER A 28 -20.91 -6.33 -19.99
N LYS A 29 -20.04 -5.99 -19.04
CA LYS A 29 -18.58 -6.09 -19.19
C LYS A 29 -18.07 -7.54 -19.22
N THR A 30 -18.62 -8.41 -18.39
CA THR A 30 -18.19 -9.81 -18.27
C THR A 30 -18.84 -10.72 -19.30
N GLY A 31 -20.02 -10.32 -19.84
CA GLY A 31 -20.81 -11.11 -20.77
C GLY A 31 -21.56 -12.27 -20.10
N ILE A 32 -21.78 -12.21 -18.79
CA ILE A 32 -22.62 -13.14 -18.03
C ILE A 32 -24.05 -12.62 -17.97
N SER A 33 -25.06 -13.51 -17.85
CA SER A 33 -26.43 -13.07 -17.59
C SER A 33 -26.61 -12.56 -16.17
N ILE A 34 -27.56 -11.63 -15.96
CA ILE A 34 -27.86 -11.10 -14.63
C ILE A 34 -28.29 -12.23 -13.68
N GLU A 35 -29.14 -13.13 -14.15
CA GLU A 35 -29.63 -14.28 -13.37
C GLU A 35 -28.47 -15.17 -12.89
N ASP A 36 -27.51 -15.47 -13.77
CA ASP A 36 -26.33 -16.27 -13.44
C ASP A 36 -25.42 -15.56 -12.46
N TYR A 37 -25.22 -14.26 -12.65
CA TYR A 37 -24.37 -13.48 -11.77
C TYR A 37 -24.94 -13.34 -10.35
N GLU A 38 -26.26 -13.13 -10.23
CA GLU A 38 -26.93 -13.10 -8.92
C GLU A 38 -26.79 -14.42 -8.16
N LEU A 39 -26.85 -15.57 -8.85
CA LEU A 39 -26.59 -16.87 -8.23
C LEU A 39 -25.13 -17.04 -7.82
N ILE A 40 -24.19 -16.52 -8.61
CA ILE A 40 -22.77 -16.51 -8.28
C ILE A 40 -22.53 -15.62 -7.04
N GLU A 41 -23.07 -14.40 -7.00
CA GLU A 41 -22.92 -13.51 -5.83
C GLU A 41 -23.50 -14.10 -4.53
N LYS A 42 -24.52 -14.93 -4.62
CA LYS A 42 -25.07 -15.67 -3.47
C LYS A 42 -24.25 -16.91 -3.10
N GLY A 43 -23.24 -17.26 -3.91
CA GLY A 43 -22.45 -18.49 -3.73
C GLY A 43 -23.26 -19.77 -4.00
N GLU A 44 -24.33 -19.67 -4.78
CA GLU A 44 -25.24 -20.77 -5.16
C GLU A 44 -24.90 -21.38 -6.52
N LYS A 45 -24.06 -20.71 -7.31
CA LYS A 45 -23.57 -21.17 -8.60
C LYS A 45 -22.05 -21.04 -8.67
N ASP A 46 -21.40 -22.05 -9.23
CA ASP A 46 -19.97 -22.05 -9.54
C ASP A 46 -19.70 -21.18 -10.79
N PHE A 47 -18.48 -20.72 -10.92
CA PHE A 47 -18.03 -19.82 -11.96
C PHE A 47 -16.96 -20.47 -12.84
N SER A 48 -16.95 -20.11 -14.13
CA SER A 48 -15.90 -20.58 -15.03
C SER A 48 -14.60 -19.80 -14.80
N ILE A 49 -13.47 -20.45 -15.10
CA ILE A 49 -12.15 -19.79 -15.05
C ILE A 49 -12.10 -18.58 -16.01
N THR A 50 -12.78 -18.68 -17.15
CA THR A 50 -12.86 -17.57 -18.13
C THR A 50 -13.61 -16.37 -17.56
N PHE A 51 -14.66 -16.59 -16.79
CA PHE A 51 -15.37 -15.52 -16.09
C PHE A 51 -14.47 -14.86 -15.05
N LEU A 52 -13.73 -15.64 -14.25
CA LEU A 52 -12.81 -15.11 -13.25
C LEU A 52 -11.66 -14.29 -13.88
N TYR A 53 -11.14 -14.69 -15.05
CA TYR A 53 -10.15 -13.88 -15.76
C TYR A 53 -10.71 -12.51 -16.15
N LYS A 54 -11.94 -12.45 -16.68
CA LYS A 54 -12.60 -11.17 -17.00
C LYS A 54 -12.84 -10.32 -15.75
N CYS A 55 -13.23 -10.94 -14.64
CA CYS A 55 -13.37 -10.23 -13.36
C CYS A 55 -12.04 -9.65 -12.91
N ALA A 56 -10.96 -10.43 -12.96
CA ALA A 56 -9.61 -9.99 -12.60
C ALA A 56 -9.15 -8.77 -13.43
N GLU A 57 -9.41 -8.79 -14.74
CA GLU A 57 -9.14 -7.65 -15.62
C GLU A 57 -9.96 -6.40 -15.26
N ILE A 58 -11.28 -6.56 -15.02
CA ILE A 58 -12.17 -5.44 -14.67
C ILE A 58 -11.78 -4.83 -13.32
N PHE A 59 -11.47 -5.67 -12.34
CA PHE A 59 -11.09 -5.25 -10.99
C PHE A 59 -9.62 -4.83 -10.86
N ASN A 60 -8.83 -5.04 -11.93
CA ASN A 60 -7.37 -4.81 -11.93
C ASN A 60 -6.65 -5.53 -10.77
N VAL A 61 -6.98 -6.80 -10.56
CA VAL A 61 -6.37 -7.70 -9.59
C VAL A 61 -5.88 -8.98 -10.25
N GLU A 62 -4.99 -9.71 -9.58
CA GLU A 62 -4.56 -11.01 -10.05
C GLU A 62 -5.65 -12.08 -9.84
N LEU A 63 -5.80 -13.03 -10.77
CA LEU A 63 -6.76 -14.14 -10.64
C LEU A 63 -6.61 -14.87 -9.30
N ILE A 64 -5.37 -15.05 -8.84
CA ILE A 64 -5.10 -15.73 -7.55
C ILE A 64 -5.63 -14.93 -6.36
N GLU A 65 -5.71 -13.61 -6.45
CA GLU A 65 -6.31 -12.77 -5.41
C GLU A 65 -7.81 -12.98 -5.32
N LEU A 66 -8.49 -13.14 -6.46
CA LEU A 66 -9.91 -13.51 -6.48
C LEU A 66 -10.16 -14.87 -5.82
N LEU A 67 -9.29 -15.86 -6.10
CA LEU A 67 -9.45 -17.22 -5.61
C LEU A 67 -9.09 -17.37 -4.12
N THR A 68 -8.07 -16.68 -3.65
CA THR A 68 -7.49 -16.88 -2.31
C THR A 68 -7.73 -15.71 -1.35
N GLY A 69 -8.12 -14.54 -1.86
CA GLY A 69 -8.23 -13.30 -1.08
C GLY A 69 -6.87 -12.71 -0.68
N THR A 70 -5.79 -13.22 -1.23
CA THR A 70 -4.43 -12.76 -0.92
C THR A 70 -3.63 -12.59 -2.19
N ALA A 71 -2.93 -11.45 -2.31
CA ALA A 71 -1.97 -11.26 -3.38
C ALA A 71 -0.87 -12.34 -3.33
N PRO A 72 -0.42 -12.85 -4.48
CA PRO A 72 0.68 -13.80 -4.53
C PRO A 72 1.91 -13.20 -3.86
N LYS A 73 2.42 -13.86 -2.81
CA LYS A 73 3.60 -13.39 -2.09
C LYS A 73 4.75 -14.35 -2.24
N LEU A 74 5.91 -13.81 -2.57
CA LEU A 74 7.17 -14.53 -2.71
C LEU A 74 7.82 -14.71 -1.34
N SER A 75 8.40 -15.87 -1.08
CA SER A 75 9.04 -16.20 0.21
C SER A 75 10.57 -16.20 0.18
N THR A 76 11.16 -16.26 -1.01
CA THR A 76 12.62 -16.29 -1.17
C THR A 76 13.19 -14.92 -1.50
N TYR A 77 12.63 -14.25 -2.49
CA TYR A 77 12.97 -12.87 -2.85
C TYR A 77 11.79 -12.20 -3.54
N SER A 78 11.76 -10.88 -3.53
CA SER A 78 10.89 -10.07 -4.38
C SER A 78 11.70 -8.92 -4.99
N ILE A 79 11.35 -8.55 -6.20
CA ILE A 79 11.98 -7.42 -6.91
C ILE A 79 10.88 -6.41 -7.23
N VAL A 80 11.05 -5.22 -6.73
CA VAL A 80 10.26 -4.04 -7.12
C VAL A 80 11.16 -3.14 -7.95
N ARG A 81 10.78 -2.89 -9.19
CA ARG A 81 11.56 -2.04 -10.10
C ARG A 81 11.36 -0.56 -9.74
N LYS A 82 12.25 0.29 -10.22
CA LYS A 82 12.13 1.73 -10.06
C LYS A 82 10.72 2.19 -10.42
N ASP A 83 10.14 3.05 -9.58
CA ASP A 83 8.81 3.65 -9.74
C ASP A 83 7.62 2.64 -9.76
N GLN A 84 7.87 1.37 -9.39
CA GLN A 84 6.85 0.32 -9.28
C GLN A 84 6.53 -0.08 -7.83
N GLY A 85 6.89 0.76 -6.87
CA GLY A 85 6.49 0.58 -5.47
C GLY A 85 4.97 0.68 -5.32
N LEU A 86 4.39 -0.10 -4.41
CA LEU A 86 2.97 0.01 -4.10
C LEU A 86 2.71 1.34 -3.38
N PRO A 87 1.89 2.23 -3.93
CA PRO A 87 1.49 3.45 -3.23
C PRO A 87 0.72 3.10 -1.96
N ILE A 88 1.08 3.74 -0.86
CA ILE A 88 0.36 3.60 0.41
C ILE A 88 0.15 4.97 1.04
N GLU A 89 -0.93 5.13 1.79
CA GLU A 89 -1.24 6.34 2.55
C GLU A 89 -0.82 6.15 4.01
N ARG A 90 -0.07 7.09 4.57
CA ARG A 90 0.32 7.08 5.99
C ARG A 90 0.16 8.46 6.64
N ARG A 91 0.94 9.46 6.22
CA ARG A 91 0.82 10.85 6.67
C ARG A 91 0.21 11.69 5.57
N GLU A 92 -0.63 12.62 5.95
CA GLU A 92 -1.07 13.66 5.03
C GLU A 92 0.15 14.37 4.41
N ARG A 93 0.08 14.65 3.11
CA ARG A 93 1.07 15.36 2.29
C ARG A 93 2.31 14.59 1.89
N PHE A 94 2.62 13.42 2.47
CA PHE A 94 3.74 12.59 2.03
C PHE A 94 3.25 11.50 1.08
N ALA A 95 4.00 11.24 0.01
CA ALA A 95 3.75 10.12 -0.87
C ALA A 95 4.69 8.96 -0.52
N TYR A 96 4.13 7.78 -0.31
CA TYR A 96 4.88 6.59 0.08
C TYR A 96 4.77 5.51 -0.99
N GLN A 97 5.88 4.80 -1.25
CA GLN A 97 5.92 3.63 -2.10
C GLN A 97 6.53 2.46 -1.34
N HIS A 98 5.76 1.40 -1.13
CA HIS A 98 6.23 0.20 -0.44
C HIS A 98 7.03 -0.69 -1.39
N LEU A 99 8.31 -0.96 -1.06
CA LEU A 99 9.24 -1.68 -1.93
C LEU A 99 9.26 -3.21 -1.72
N ALA A 100 8.60 -3.72 -0.70
CA ALA A 100 8.56 -5.16 -0.41
C ALA A 100 7.14 -5.70 -0.24
N TYR A 101 6.15 -5.11 -0.93
CA TYR A 101 4.74 -5.49 -0.78
C TYR A 101 4.45 -6.93 -1.24
N LEU A 102 5.25 -7.45 -2.18
CA LEU A 102 5.15 -8.83 -2.69
C LEU A 102 5.83 -9.88 -1.81
N PHE A 103 6.56 -9.49 -0.74
CA PHE A 103 7.28 -10.45 0.10
C PHE A 103 6.42 -10.91 1.28
N LYS A 104 6.40 -12.25 1.50
CA LYS A 104 5.66 -12.87 2.60
C LYS A 104 6.43 -12.74 3.92
N ASP A 105 5.70 -12.56 5.03
CA ASP A 105 6.24 -12.58 6.40
C ASP A 105 7.47 -11.68 6.60
N LYS A 106 7.47 -10.52 5.94
CA LYS A 106 8.58 -9.55 6.00
C LYS A 106 8.79 -9.00 7.40
N LYS A 107 10.06 -8.93 7.82
CA LYS A 107 10.51 -8.37 9.11
C LYS A 107 10.64 -6.85 9.07
N ILE A 108 10.83 -6.30 7.89
CA ILE A 108 11.01 -4.88 7.65
C ILE A 108 10.04 -4.39 6.57
N GLU A 109 9.71 -3.12 6.59
CA GLU A 109 8.95 -2.43 5.55
C GLU A 109 9.79 -1.31 4.95
N PRO A 110 10.51 -1.58 3.84
CA PRO A 110 11.25 -0.54 3.13
C PRO A 110 10.28 0.30 2.28
N LEU A 111 10.37 1.61 2.44
CA LEU A 111 9.56 2.61 1.76
C LEU A 111 10.44 3.63 1.06
N ILE A 112 10.06 4.09 -0.11
CA ILE A 112 10.48 5.40 -0.62
C ILE A 112 9.43 6.41 -0.20
N VAL A 113 9.88 7.52 0.33
CA VAL A 113 9.04 8.59 0.85
C VAL A 113 9.40 9.89 0.14
N ASN A 114 8.41 10.51 -0.50
CA ASN A 114 8.54 11.85 -1.06
C ASN A 114 7.83 12.82 -0.11
N ALA A 115 8.60 13.71 0.48
CA ALA A 115 8.14 14.80 1.33
C ALA A 115 8.18 16.11 0.52
N PRO A 116 7.04 16.64 0.09
CA PRO A 116 7.03 17.92 -0.61
C PRO A 116 7.36 19.06 0.34
N PHE A 117 8.04 20.08 -0.18
CA PHE A 117 8.30 21.30 0.55
C PHE A 117 7.01 22.08 0.78
N ASP A 118 6.72 22.37 2.03
CA ASP A 118 5.57 23.21 2.42
C ASP A 118 6.10 24.46 3.15
N LYS A 119 5.99 25.61 2.49
CA LYS A 119 6.43 26.89 3.06
C LYS A 119 5.68 27.24 4.34
N ASP A 120 4.39 26.93 4.41
CA ASP A 120 3.56 27.26 5.56
C ASP A 120 3.79 26.35 6.76
N ALA A 121 4.49 25.24 6.58
CA ALA A 121 4.85 24.32 7.66
C ALA A 121 6.18 24.69 8.34
N GLN A 122 7.01 25.55 7.73
CA GLN A 122 8.37 25.84 8.23
C GLN A 122 8.36 26.52 9.60
N ASP A 123 7.39 27.41 9.84
CA ASP A 123 7.27 28.19 11.06
C ASP A 123 6.27 27.56 12.07
N LYS A 124 5.75 26.39 11.78
CA LYS A 124 4.79 25.66 12.64
C LYS A 124 5.47 24.50 13.38
N PRO A 125 4.94 24.11 14.55
CA PRO A 125 5.38 22.88 15.20
C PRO A 125 5.20 21.67 14.26
N ILE A 126 6.25 20.84 14.15
CA ILE A 126 6.20 19.61 13.34
C ILE A 126 5.24 18.62 14.03
N SER A 127 4.30 18.08 13.27
CA SER A 127 3.40 17.03 13.74
C SER A 127 4.20 15.78 14.08
N LEU A 128 4.07 15.29 15.31
CA LEU A 128 4.76 14.10 15.79
C LEU A 128 3.86 12.87 15.69
N SER A 129 4.45 11.73 15.42
CA SER A 129 3.84 10.41 15.44
C SER A 129 4.60 9.48 16.39
N VAL A 130 3.93 8.42 16.80
CA VAL A 130 4.47 7.33 17.62
C VAL A 130 3.92 6.04 17.06
N HIS A 131 4.78 5.04 16.90
CA HIS A 131 4.36 3.69 16.54
C HIS A 131 5.33 2.64 17.10
N ASP A 132 4.91 1.38 17.12
CA ASP A 132 5.74 0.29 17.59
C ASP A 132 6.91 -0.01 16.65
N GLY A 133 8.00 -0.53 17.22
CA GLY A 133 9.17 -0.98 16.49
C GLY A 133 10.27 0.07 16.43
N GLN A 134 11.09 -0.05 15.41
CA GLN A 134 12.23 0.84 15.13
C GLN A 134 12.15 1.30 13.68
N GLU A 135 12.83 2.40 13.40
CA GLU A 135 12.86 2.96 12.05
C GLU A 135 14.29 3.42 11.72
N PHE A 136 14.67 3.23 10.46
CA PHE A 136 15.89 3.73 9.87
C PHE A 136 15.53 4.55 8.65
N ASP A 137 15.93 5.82 8.64
CA ASP A 137 15.75 6.71 7.50
C ASP A 137 17.10 7.08 6.89
N PHE A 138 17.15 7.14 5.56
CA PHE A 138 18.31 7.57 4.80
C PHE A 138 17.87 8.58 3.73
N VAL A 139 18.45 9.78 3.76
CA VAL A 139 18.12 10.85 2.81
C VAL A 139 18.76 10.56 1.46
N LEU A 140 17.92 10.39 0.43
CA LEU A 140 18.34 10.13 -0.95
C LEU A 140 18.54 11.42 -1.74
N LYS A 141 17.73 12.46 -1.43
CA LYS A 141 17.79 13.75 -2.12
C LYS A 141 17.13 14.83 -1.26
N GLY A 142 17.73 16.03 -1.24
CA GLY A 142 17.19 17.16 -0.49
C GLY A 142 17.57 17.13 0.98
N SER A 143 16.78 17.78 1.84
CA SER A 143 17.05 17.90 3.27
C SER A 143 15.76 17.81 4.09
N LEU A 144 15.87 17.21 5.27
CA LEU A 144 14.79 17.09 6.26
C LEU A 144 15.14 17.84 7.53
N LYS A 145 14.18 18.55 8.09
CA LYS A 145 14.17 18.93 9.50
C LYS A 145 13.49 17.81 10.27
N PHE A 146 14.25 17.14 11.12
CA PHE A 146 13.82 15.96 11.89
C PHE A 146 13.73 16.29 13.37
N VAL A 147 12.63 15.92 14.01
CA VAL A 147 12.39 16.09 15.45
C VAL A 147 12.17 14.75 16.10
N ILE A 148 12.88 14.47 17.19
CA ILE A 148 12.74 13.26 17.98
C ILE A 148 13.01 13.52 19.47
N GLY A 149 12.09 13.10 20.36
CA GLY A 149 12.27 13.22 21.81
C GLY A 149 12.62 14.64 22.29
N GLY A 150 12.17 15.66 21.56
CA GLY A 150 12.46 17.07 21.86
C GLY A 150 13.75 17.62 21.26
N HIS A 151 14.53 16.80 20.57
CA HIS A 151 15.71 17.22 19.79
C HIS A 151 15.32 17.52 18.35
N THR A 152 15.99 18.48 17.74
CA THR A 152 15.80 18.86 16.34
C THR A 152 17.14 18.80 15.61
N GLU A 153 17.16 18.05 14.52
CA GLU A 153 18.35 17.90 13.67
C GLU A 153 17.98 18.21 12.21
N VAL A 154 18.98 18.55 11.42
CA VAL A 154 18.86 18.66 9.96
C VAL A 154 19.62 17.50 9.34
N LEU A 155 18.91 16.71 8.54
CA LEU A 155 19.47 15.60 7.77
C LEU A 155 19.56 16.04 6.31
N ASN A 156 20.75 15.96 5.74
CA ASN A 156 21.04 16.27 4.35
C ASN A 156 21.19 15.00 3.52
N GLU A 157 21.26 15.15 2.20
CA GLU A 157 21.53 14.04 1.29
C GLU A 157 22.76 13.22 1.74
N GLY A 158 22.57 11.90 1.88
CA GLY A 158 23.57 10.97 2.40
C GLY A 158 23.54 10.75 3.91
N ASP A 159 22.81 11.57 4.67
CA ASP A 159 22.66 11.37 6.12
C ASP A 159 21.66 10.25 6.44
N ALA A 160 21.87 9.61 7.58
CA ALA A 160 20.98 8.57 8.10
C ALA A 160 20.64 8.80 9.56
N VAL A 161 19.45 8.37 9.96
CA VAL A 161 19.02 8.30 11.35
C VAL A 161 18.41 6.95 11.67
N TYR A 162 18.71 6.41 12.85
CA TYR A 162 18.11 5.17 13.38
C TYR A 162 17.53 5.46 14.75
N TYR A 163 16.27 5.08 14.99
CA TYR A 163 15.57 5.43 16.22
C TYR A 163 14.50 4.42 16.66
N ASN A 164 14.14 4.50 17.93
CA ASN A 164 12.96 3.85 18.48
C ASN A 164 11.70 4.65 18.13
N SER A 165 10.82 4.07 17.35
CA SER A 165 9.60 4.73 16.86
C SER A 165 8.53 4.94 17.95
N THR A 166 8.73 4.36 19.15
CA THR A 166 7.95 4.68 20.34
C THR A 166 8.28 6.05 20.94
N THR A 167 9.40 6.67 20.53
CA THR A 167 9.72 8.06 20.85
C THR A 167 8.97 8.98 19.90
N PRO A 168 8.28 10.02 20.38
CA PRO A 168 7.61 11.00 19.53
C PRO A 168 8.59 11.59 18.51
N HIS A 169 8.30 11.44 17.23
CA HIS A 169 9.15 11.86 16.13
C HIS A 169 8.35 12.44 14.97
N GLY A 170 8.99 13.30 14.19
CA GLY A 170 8.37 13.93 13.02
C GLY A 170 9.39 14.60 12.14
N MET A 171 9.00 14.89 10.91
CA MET A 171 9.89 15.53 9.93
C MET A 171 9.12 16.36 8.92
N ILE A 172 9.80 17.33 8.33
CA ILE A 172 9.35 18.10 7.17
C ILE A 172 10.53 18.32 6.24
N ALA A 173 10.27 18.44 4.94
CA ALA A 173 11.25 18.87 3.98
C ALA A 173 11.62 20.36 4.18
N ILE A 174 12.90 20.71 4.00
CA ILE A 174 13.40 22.08 4.04
C ILE A 174 14.19 22.39 2.77
N ASP A 175 14.18 23.66 2.34
CA ASP A 175 14.91 24.14 1.16
C ASP A 175 14.52 23.50 -0.18
N GLY A 176 13.37 22.81 -0.23
CA GLY A 176 12.85 22.08 -1.39
C GLY A 176 12.27 20.71 -1.02
N ASP A 177 11.78 19.99 -2.02
CA ASP A 177 11.27 18.63 -1.82
C ASP A 177 12.40 17.69 -1.39
N CYS A 178 12.07 16.72 -0.53
CA CYS A 178 13.01 15.71 -0.06
C CYS A 178 12.51 14.30 -0.39
N GLU A 179 13.42 13.46 -0.86
CA GLU A 179 13.19 12.01 -1.02
C GLU A 179 14.10 11.26 -0.05
N PHE A 180 13.54 10.33 0.69
CA PHE A 180 14.28 9.49 1.62
C PHE A 180 13.76 8.05 1.62
N MET A 181 14.60 7.11 2.00
CA MET A 181 14.21 5.74 2.27
C MET A 181 13.92 5.58 3.75
N ALA A 182 12.71 5.13 4.08
CA ALA A 182 12.35 4.73 5.43
C ALA A 182 12.25 3.20 5.51
N VAL A 183 12.89 2.61 6.52
CA VAL A 183 12.84 1.17 6.80
C VAL A 183 12.24 0.95 8.18
N LEU A 184 10.98 0.52 8.22
CA LEU A 184 10.29 0.21 9.47
C LEU A 184 10.56 -1.24 9.86
N ILE A 185 10.93 -1.44 11.12
CA ILE A 185 11.24 -2.75 11.69
C ILE A 185 10.12 -3.10 12.66
N LYS A 186 9.37 -4.16 12.33
CA LYS A 186 8.31 -4.67 13.22
C LYS A 186 8.91 -5.54 14.31
N LYS A 187 8.32 -5.45 15.51
CA LYS A 187 8.61 -6.38 16.59
C LYS A 187 8.06 -7.77 16.29
#